data_59b764dc450459deb169006e1c2bd00e
#
_entry.id   59b764dc450459deb169006e1c2bd00e
#
_cell.length_a   1.000
_cell.length_b   1.000
_cell.length_c   1.000
_cell.angle_alpha   90.00
_cell.angle_beta   90.00
_cell.angle_gamma   90.00
#
_symmetry.space_group_name_H-M   'P 1'
#
loop_
_entity.id
_entity.type
_entity.pdbx_description
1 polymer ?
#
loop_
_entity_poly.entity_id
_entity_poly.type
_entity_poly.pdbx_seq_one_letter_code
_entity_poly.pdbx_strand_id
1 'polypeptide(L)'
;MKSLPLLSTFTLLTVAGLAQSVAIFPDEYAAVPEGPFNSPNYPLAFGTSRVQVLYDAIDIAIPSGHMITQLGFRQDATITTMDPGRTLQLEVRMGWSTNTPTSMVTTFDTNYASPPVTVFGPASFVLPNLRDTSNPLTNGQFFIPLTTPFAYVPAGQNLVVEYRVFGTSGGGAAFNYRLDRADYYSPRTYGPPGCPHSSSGIANLTLGATRPGLTFSANIATGPSNSPAVLAIVLGESMTAPYALTGVFGGISPACTGQVDPLHLATLGGATTAAGAAAWSFAIPNNPVFSDYTISAQGLFLDFFAPGGLVVSNGGAVLTGALPRTAVVAAGGAPTTVTTGSKTNNYCPVAFFTHQ
;
A
#
# COMPACT_ATOMS: atom_id res chain seq x y z
N MET A 1 42.07 48.37 48.05
CA MET A 1 40.81 48.06 47.35
C MET A 1 41.10 47.05 46.30
N LYS A 2 40.66 45.77 46.49
CA LYS A 2 40.83 44.68 45.50
C LYS A 2 39.47 44.45 44.84
N SER A 3 39.40 44.70 43.52
CA SER A 3 38.24 44.45 42.69
C SER A 3 38.15 42.97 42.38
N LEU A 4 37.03 42.30 42.74
CA LEU A 4 36.68 40.96 42.29
C LEU A 4 36.07 41.04 40.86
N PRO A 5 36.47 40.15 39.93
CA PRO A 5 35.77 40.05 38.66
C PRO A 5 34.48 39.22 38.81
N LEU A 6 33.37 39.78 38.34
CA LEU A 6 32.09 39.11 38.23
C LEU A 6 32.14 38.11 37.06
N LEU A 7 32.17 36.81 37.35
CA LEU A 7 32.11 35.76 36.35
C LEU A 7 30.65 35.57 35.96
N SER A 8 30.27 36.03 34.76
CA SER A 8 28.94 35.85 34.18
C SER A 8 28.84 34.47 33.53
N THR A 9 28.14 33.56 34.19
CA THR A 9 27.92 32.20 33.64
C THR A 9 26.79 32.27 32.60
N PHE A 10 27.14 32.19 31.35
CA PHE A 10 26.17 32.01 30.25
C PHE A 10 25.73 30.55 30.22
N THR A 11 24.53 30.27 30.64
CA THR A 11 23.90 28.94 30.45
C THR A 11 23.37 28.84 29.00
N LEU A 12 24.09 28.11 28.15
CA LEU A 12 23.56 27.74 26.85
C LEU A 12 22.41 26.72 27.07
N LEU A 13 21.19 27.14 26.87
CA LEU A 13 20.08 26.22 26.67
C LEU A 13 20.23 25.60 25.30
N THR A 14 20.73 24.38 25.24
CA THR A 14 20.62 23.53 24.04
C THR A 14 19.15 23.12 23.91
N VAL A 15 18.44 23.73 22.99
CA VAL A 15 17.14 23.20 22.52
C VAL A 15 17.46 21.90 21.82
N ALA A 16 17.20 20.77 22.48
CA ALA A 16 17.21 19.48 21.83
C ALA A 16 16.12 19.51 20.76
N GLY A 17 16.51 19.64 19.50
CA GLY A 17 15.58 19.51 18.38
C GLY A 17 14.94 18.12 18.46
N LEU A 18 13.63 18.06 18.57
CA LEU A 18 12.90 16.79 18.53
C LEU A 18 13.19 16.14 17.18
N ALA A 19 13.69 14.91 17.22
CA ALA A 19 13.96 14.15 16.00
C ALA A 19 12.64 13.89 15.27
N GLN A 20 12.57 14.26 14.01
CA GLN A 20 11.43 13.92 13.17
C GLN A 20 11.46 12.44 12.83
N SER A 21 10.31 11.78 12.93
CA SER A 21 10.06 10.41 12.52
C SER A 21 9.00 10.38 11.41
N VAL A 22 9.01 9.31 10.60
CA VAL A 22 8.01 9.12 9.56
C VAL A 22 7.27 7.82 9.83
N ALA A 23 5.96 7.90 10.04
CA ALA A 23 5.07 6.75 10.03
C ALA A 23 4.52 6.55 8.62
N ILE A 24 4.50 5.31 8.15
CA ILE A 24 3.98 4.92 6.84
C ILE A 24 2.70 4.14 7.07
N PHE A 25 1.68 4.44 6.27
CA PHE A 25 0.39 3.75 6.32
C PHE A 25 0.00 3.26 4.92
N PRO A 26 -0.32 1.98 4.77
CA PRO A 26 -0.10 0.91 5.75
C PRO A 26 1.39 0.61 5.91
N ASP A 27 1.80 0.14 7.10
CA ASP A 27 3.20 -0.08 7.44
C ASP A 27 3.86 -1.21 6.65
N GLU A 28 3.11 -2.22 6.22
CA GLU A 28 3.60 -3.30 5.37
C GLU A 28 4.07 -2.84 3.98
N TYR A 29 3.67 -1.64 3.56
CA TYR A 29 4.14 -1.00 2.32
C TYR A 29 5.41 -0.15 2.49
N ALA A 30 5.99 -0.12 3.68
CA ALA A 30 7.17 0.72 3.95
C ALA A 30 8.37 0.40 3.05
N ALA A 31 8.63 -0.88 2.81
CA ALA A 31 9.78 -1.36 2.03
C ALA A 31 9.39 -2.04 0.71
N VAL A 32 8.12 -2.05 0.35
CA VAL A 32 7.60 -2.79 -0.81
C VAL A 32 6.84 -1.83 -1.71
N PRO A 33 7.14 -1.74 -3.02
CA PRO A 33 6.29 -1.05 -3.96
C PRO A 33 4.96 -1.81 -4.10
N GLU A 34 3.93 -1.13 -4.52
CA GLU A 34 2.69 -1.81 -4.85
C GLU A 34 2.88 -2.84 -5.98
N GLY A 35 1.93 -3.77 -6.08
CA GLY A 35 1.81 -4.68 -7.21
C GLY A 35 1.31 -3.99 -8.50
N PRO A 36 0.82 -4.76 -9.49
CA PRO A 36 0.47 -4.25 -10.83
C PRO A 36 -0.84 -3.45 -10.89
N PHE A 37 -1.31 -2.89 -9.77
CA PHE A 37 -2.58 -2.18 -9.71
C PHE A 37 -2.39 -0.69 -9.96
N ASN A 38 -3.13 -0.14 -10.92
CA ASN A 38 -3.15 1.29 -11.16
C ASN A 38 -3.80 2.02 -9.98
N SER A 39 -3.09 2.95 -9.40
CA SER A 39 -3.64 3.86 -8.41
C SER A 39 -4.68 4.79 -9.02
N PRO A 40 -5.72 5.17 -8.30
CA PRO A 40 -6.64 6.22 -8.75
C PRO A 40 -5.97 7.59 -8.75
N ASN A 41 -6.59 8.55 -9.43
CA ASN A 41 -6.08 9.93 -9.49
C ASN A 41 -6.27 10.71 -8.17
N TYR A 42 -6.90 10.14 -7.15
CA TYR A 42 -7.07 10.83 -5.87
C TYR A 42 -5.93 10.45 -4.89
N PRO A 43 -5.67 11.32 -3.90
CA PRO A 43 -6.45 12.51 -3.54
C PRO A 43 -6.12 13.77 -4.33
N LEU A 44 -5.03 13.82 -5.13
CA LEU A 44 -4.49 15.08 -5.64
C LEU A 44 -4.72 15.33 -7.13
N ALA A 45 -4.95 14.29 -7.93
CA ALA A 45 -5.02 14.38 -9.40
C ALA A 45 -6.43 14.10 -9.97
N PHE A 46 -7.45 14.07 -9.13
CA PHE A 46 -8.84 13.88 -9.55
C PHE A 46 -9.47 15.12 -10.19
N GLY A 47 -8.70 16.20 -10.34
CA GLY A 47 -9.16 17.48 -10.81
C GLY A 47 -9.67 18.36 -9.67
N THR A 48 -10.57 19.31 -9.98
CA THR A 48 -11.31 20.02 -8.92
C THR A 48 -12.12 19.00 -8.14
N SER A 49 -11.83 18.85 -6.83
CA SER A 49 -12.32 17.70 -6.09
C SER A 49 -12.32 17.89 -4.57
N ARG A 50 -13.12 17.09 -3.91
CA ARG A 50 -13.12 16.88 -2.47
C ARG A 50 -12.90 15.39 -2.19
N VAL A 51 -11.87 15.05 -1.42
CA VAL A 51 -11.51 13.67 -1.09
C VAL A 51 -11.24 13.58 0.40
N GLN A 52 -11.90 12.65 1.08
CA GLN A 52 -11.59 12.26 2.45
C GLN A 52 -10.99 10.88 2.49
N VAL A 53 -9.93 10.71 3.27
CA VAL A 53 -9.34 9.42 3.61
C VAL A 53 -9.46 9.24 5.11
N LEU A 54 -10.15 8.19 5.53
CA LEU A 54 -10.22 7.78 6.92
C LEU A 54 -9.19 6.66 7.13
N TYR A 55 -8.32 6.85 8.10
CA TYR A 55 -7.31 5.91 8.53
C TYR A 55 -7.68 5.35 9.90
N ASP A 56 -7.63 4.03 10.04
CA ASP A 56 -7.79 3.42 11.36
C ASP A 56 -6.60 3.82 12.26
N ALA A 57 -6.88 4.49 13.35
CA ALA A 57 -5.84 5.04 14.21
C ALA A 57 -5.00 3.96 14.92
N ILE A 58 -5.51 2.74 15.01
CA ILE A 58 -4.78 1.62 15.63
C ILE A 58 -3.58 1.20 14.77
N ASP A 59 -3.67 1.43 13.46
CA ASP A 59 -2.65 1.04 12.48
C ASP A 59 -1.69 2.19 12.13
N ILE A 60 -1.91 3.40 12.66
CA ILE A 60 -0.98 4.51 12.48
C ILE A 60 0.08 4.47 13.57
N ALA A 61 1.32 4.16 13.21
CA ALA A 61 2.44 4.03 14.15
C ALA A 61 2.96 5.40 14.64
N ILE A 62 2.08 6.28 15.09
CA ILE A 62 2.41 7.58 15.68
C ILE A 62 2.09 7.54 17.18
N PRO A 63 3.05 7.82 18.08
CA PRO A 63 2.77 7.93 19.49
C PRO A 63 1.75 9.04 19.79
N SER A 64 0.81 8.77 20.70
CA SER A 64 -0.15 9.78 21.13
C SER A 64 0.55 10.99 21.76
N GLY A 65 0.11 12.18 21.40
CA GLY A 65 0.72 13.44 21.83
C GLY A 65 1.76 14.02 20.86
N HIS A 66 2.19 13.25 19.85
CA HIS A 66 3.05 13.78 18.79
C HIS A 66 2.31 14.75 17.88
N MET A 67 3.07 15.62 17.25
CA MET A 67 2.57 16.58 16.26
C MET A 67 2.88 16.07 14.85
N ILE A 68 1.86 15.88 14.02
CA ILE A 68 2.06 15.63 12.59
C ILE A 68 2.41 16.96 11.93
N THR A 69 3.54 17.00 11.23
CA THR A 69 4.10 18.22 10.62
C THR A 69 4.08 18.18 9.08
N GLN A 70 4.01 16.98 8.48
CA GLN A 70 3.92 16.82 7.04
C GLN A 70 3.06 15.60 6.70
N LEU A 71 2.38 15.67 5.57
CA LEU A 71 1.72 14.53 4.91
C LEU A 71 2.46 14.23 3.62
N GLY A 72 2.68 12.95 3.32
CA GLY A 72 3.41 12.57 2.13
C GLY A 72 2.77 11.43 1.37
N PHE A 73 3.22 11.29 0.14
CA PHE A 73 2.86 10.20 -0.76
C PHE A 73 4.09 9.77 -1.55
N ARG A 74 3.99 8.65 -2.22
CA ARG A 74 4.99 8.22 -3.20
C ARG A 74 4.32 7.88 -4.53
N GLN A 75 5.13 7.86 -5.57
CA GLN A 75 4.72 7.52 -6.92
C GLN A 75 4.32 6.03 -7.00
N ASP A 76 3.36 5.72 -7.84
CA ASP A 76 3.05 4.38 -8.31
C ASP A 76 4.24 3.80 -9.10
N ALA A 77 4.76 2.64 -8.66
CA ALA A 77 5.95 2.00 -9.25
C ALA A 77 5.68 1.39 -10.63
N THR A 78 4.42 1.13 -10.97
CA THR A 78 4.04 0.42 -12.21
C THR A 78 3.74 1.36 -13.37
N ILE A 79 3.55 2.64 -13.11
CA ILE A 79 3.22 3.63 -14.13
C ILE A 79 4.46 4.04 -14.93
N THR A 80 4.42 3.77 -16.23
CA THR A 80 5.45 4.19 -17.18
C THR A 80 5.14 5.54 -17.84
N THR A 81 3.90 6.01 -17.79
CA THR A 81 3.45 7.28 -18.37
C THR A 81 2.69 8.09 -17.34
N MET A 82 3.35 9.07 -16.75
CA MET A 82 2.76 9.97 -15.78
C MET A 82 2.77 11.40 -16.34
N ASP A 83 1.74 12.19 -16.02
CA ASP A 83 1.77 13.63 -16.32
C ASP A 83 2.87 14.31 -15.48
N PRO A 84 3.52 15.34 -16.01
CA PRO A 84 4.41 16.16 -15.19
C PRO A 84 3.62 16.77 -14.03
N GLY A 85 4.33 17.14 -12.99
CA GLY A 85 3.74 17.84 -11.85
C GLY A 85 2.99 19.09 -12.25
N ARG A 86 1.96 19.43 -11.47
CA ARG A 86 1.11 20.62 -11.67
C ARG A 86 1.04 21.43 -10.40
N THR A 87 0.76 22.72 -10.55
CA THR A 87 0.40 23.53 -9.38
C THR A 87 -1.08 23.33 -9.08
N LEU A 88 -1.38 22.97 -7.83
CA LEU A 88 -2.72 22.83 -7.29
C LEU A 88 -3.07 24.03 -6.42
N GLN A 89 -4.34 24.43 -6.40
CA GLN A 89 -4.90 25.23 -5.32
C GLN A 89 -5.46 24.23 -4.31
N LEU A 90 -4.71 23.99 -3.23
CA LEU A 90 -4.94 22.89 -2.29
C LEU A 90 -5.26 23.42 -0.90
N GLU A 91 -6.26 22.82 -0.27
CA GLU A 91 -6.50 22.88 1.18
C GLU A 91 -6.47 21.46 1.74
N VAL A 92 -5.82 21.30 2.88
CA VAL A 92 -5.86 20.04 3.63
C VAL A 92 -6.45 20.30 5.00
N ARG A 93 -7.38 19.45 5.40
CA ARG A 93 -8.02 19.44 6.71
C ARG A 93 -7.78 18.11 7.41
N MET A 94 -7.62 18.16 8.72
CA MET A 94 -7.49 16.95 9.54
C MET A 94 -8.46 17.02 10.72
N GLY A 95 -8.96 15.86 11.10
CA GLY A 95 -9.90 15.75 12.22
C GLY A 95 -10.09 14.31 12.66
N TRP A 96 -10.86 14.14 13.72
CA TRP A 96 -11.16 12.85 14.30
C TRP A 96 -12.55 12.38 13.88
N SER A 97 -12.75 11.07 13.78
CA SER A 97 -14.00 10.42 13.42
C SER A 97 -14.31 9.27 14.37
N THR A 98 -15.57 9.16 14.76
CA THR A 98 -16.10 7.95 15.43
C THR A 98 -16.46 6.84 14.44
N ASN A 99 -16.48 7.15 13.13
CA ASN A 99 -16.68 6.14 12.10
C ASN A 99 -15.44 5.24 11.99
N THR A 100 -15.69 3.98 11.67
CA THR A 100 -14.66 3.03 11.21
C THR A 100 -14.59 3.08 9.68
N PRO A 101 -13.57 2.48 9.05
CA PRO A 101 -13.53 2.36 7.58
C PRO A 101 -14.80 1.72 6.99
N THR A 102 -15.43 0.77 7.69
CA THR A 102 -16.68 0.15 7.25
C THR A 102 -17.89 1.05 7.40
N SER A 103 -17.97 1.83 8.48
CA SER A 103 -19.10 2.71 8.78
C SER A 103 -18.99 4.12 8.21
N MET A 104 -17.82 4.51 7.66
CA MET A 104 -17.66 5.79 6.97
C MET A 104 -18.76 5.98 5.93
N VAL A 105 -19.37 7.15 5.90
CA VAL A 105 -20.51 7.45 5.01
C VAL A 105 -20.07 8.34 3.84
N THR A 106 -20.91 8.40 2.81
CA THR A 106 -20.65 9.17 1.59
C THR A 106 -20.79 10.68 1.78
N THR A 107 -21.43 11.14 2.85
CA THR A 107 -21.58 12.56 3.19
C THR A 107 -20.35 13.05 3.95
N PHE A 108 -19.60 13.96 3.33
CA PHE A 108 -18.30 14.40 3.84
C PHE A 108 -18.34 14.94 5.27
N ASP A 109 -19.21 15.90 5.55
CA ASP A 109 -19.17 16.63 6.83
C ASP A 109 -19.58 15.78 8.03
N THR A 110 -20.34 14.70 7.81
CA THR A 110 -20.78 13.77 8.86
C THR A 110 -19.72 12.74 9.23
N ASN A 111 -18.59 12.70 8.53
CA ASN A 111 -17.47 11.84 8.88
C ASN A 111 -16.57 12.41 9.99
N TYR A 112 -16.78 13.65 10.41
CA TYR A 112 -16.03 14.26 11.51
C TYR A 112 -16.83 14.21 12.81
N ALA A 113 -16.18 13.85 13.90
CA ALA A 113 -16.73 13.90 15.25
C ALA A 113 -16.83 15.34 15.79
N SER A 114 -15.96 16.24 15.31
CA SER A 114 -15.91 17.67 15.61
C SER A 114 -15.37 18.43 14.39
N PRO A 115 -15.55 19.76 14.30
CA PRO A 115 -15.03 20.52 13.17
C PRO A 115 -13.55 20.23 12.92
N PRO A 116 -13.13 19.92 11.68
CA PRO A 116 -11.74 19.64 11.34
C PRO A 116 -10.87 20.90 11.41
N VAL A 117 -9.58 20.70 11.63
CA VAL A 117 -8.57 21.76 11.58
C VAL A 117 -8.05 21.88 10.15
N THR A 118 -8.01 23.10 9.60
CA THR A 118 -7.27 23.37 8.35
C THR A 118 -5.78 23.38 8.68
N VAL A 119 -5.06 22.39 8.16
CA VAL A 119 -3.63 22.19 8.42
C VAL A 119 -2.74 22.71 7.29
N PHE A 120 -3.33 22.92 6.10
CA PHE A 120 -2.66 23.54 4.95
C PHE A 120 -3.66 24.31 4.09
N GLY A 121 -3.28 25.48 3.61
CA GLY A 121 -4.03 26.25 2.62
C GLY A 121 -5.33 26.90 3.10
N PRO A 122 -6.20 27.31 2.16
CA PRO A 122 -6.04 27.20 0.69
C PRO A 122 -4.81 27.93 0.14
N ALA A 123 -3.93 27.21 -0.54
CA ALA A 123 -2.68 27.76 -1.06
C ALA A 123 -2.21 26.98 -2.30
N SER A 124 -1.28 27.58 -3.04
CA SER A 124 -0.62 26.90 -4.15
C SER A 124 0.32 25.82 -3.63
N PHE A 125 0.18 24.62 -4.15
CA PHE A 125 1.07 23.47 -3.91
C PHE A 125 1.55 22.93 -5.26
N VAL A 126 2.87 22.78 -5.41
CA VAL A 126 3.47 22.27 -6.64
C VAL A 126 3.70 20.76 -6.46
N LEU A 127 2.97 19.95 -7.24
CA LEU A 127 3.27 18.53 -7.38
C LEU A 127 4.60 18.37 -8.12
N PRO A 128 5.56 17.60 -7.59
CA PRO A 128 6.83 17.38 -8.27
C PRO A 128 6.65 16.57 -9.57
N ASN A 129 7.60 16.72 -10.49
CA ASN A 129 7.67 15.84 -11.65
C ASN A 129 8.35 14.51 -11.26
N LEU A 130 7.56 13.44 -11.22
CA LEU A 130 8.04 12.10 -10.85
C LEU A 130 8.20 11.16 -12.05
N ARG A 131 8.09 11.67 -13.29
CA ARG A 131 8.11 10.86 -14.52
C ARG A 131 9.34 9.96 -14.66
N ASP A 132 10.49 10.46 -14.26
CA ASP A 132 11.79 9.81 -14.47
C ASP A 132 12.31 9.16 -13.18
N THR A 133 11.41 8.89 -12.25
CA THR A 133 11.78 8.28 -10.96
C THR A 133 12.07 6.80 -11.17
N SER A 134 13.33 6.41 -11.05
CA SER A 134 13.77 5.02 -11.24
C SER A 134 13.49 4.12 -10.04
N ASN A 135 13.36 4.69 -8.85
CA ASN A 135 13.03 3.97 -7.62
C ASN A 135 12.01 4.78 -6.80
N PRO A 136 10.72 4.44 -6.90
CA PRO A 136 9.66 5.17 -6.19
C PRO A 136 9.77 5.04 -4.66
N LEU A 137 10.39 3.99 -4.13
CA LEU A 137 10.57 3.82 -2.68
C LEU A 137 11.49 4.88 -2.06
N THR A 138 12.45 5.39 -2.83
CA THR A 138 13.44 6.37 -2.33
C THR A 138 13.30 7.74 -2.98
N ASN A 139 13.02 7.79 -4.27
CA ASN A 139 13.06 9.01 -5.08
C ASN A 139 11.68 9.53 -5.48
N GLY A 140 10.63 8.69 -5.40
CA GLY A 140 9.26 9.02 -5.76
C GLY A 140 8.44 9.63 -4.65
N GLN A 141 9.05 9.95 -3.50
CA GLN A 141 8.35 10.50 -2.35
C GLN A 141 8.27 12.02 -2.43
N PHE A 142 7.15 12.57 -1.99
CA PHE A 142 6.97 14.01 -1.79
C PHE A 142 6.11 14.29 -0.58
N PHE A 143 6.24 15.50 -0.01
CA PHE A 143 5.58 15.87 1.23
C PHE A 143 4.87 17.21 1.09
N ILE A 144 3.70 17.32 1.69
CA ILE A 144 2.92 18.53 1.89
C ILE A 144 3.26 19.03 3.31
N PRO A 145 4.04 20.11 3.45
CA PRO A 145 4.34 20.67 4.78
C PRO A 145 3.07 21.30 5.36
N LEU A 146 2.73 20.95 6.59
CA LEU A 146 1.57 21.52 7.26
C LEU A 146 1.93 22.92 7.78
N THR A 147 1.09 23.92 7.47
CA THR A 147 1.23 25.27 8.03
C THR A 147 0.79 25.34 9.50
N THR A 148 -0.09 24.42 9.89
CA THR A 148 -0.51 24.21 11.26
C THR A 148 -0.28 22.72 11.60
N PRO A 149 0.69 22.39 12.46
CA PRO A 149 0.89 21.01 12.89
C PRO A 149 -0.38 20.45 13.56
N PHE A 150 -0.65 19.17 13.33
CA PHE A 150 -1.83 18.49 13.86
C PHE A 150 -1.48 17.60 15.05
N ALA A 151 -2.11 17.83 16.21
CA ALA A 151 -1.90 17.01 17.40
C ALA A 151 -2.51 15.62 17.21
N TYR A 152 -1.68 14.58 17.24
CA TYR A 152 -2.13 13.19 17.14
C TYR A 152 -2.54 12.66 18.52
N VAL A 153 -3.83 12.79 18.83
CA VAL A 153 -4.44 12.32 20.08
C VAL A 153 -5.72 11.57 19.74
N PRO A 154 -5.63 10.29 19.30
CA PRO A 154 -6.78 9.55 18.75
C PRO A 154 -7.91 9.32 19.75
N ALA A 155 -7.62 9.10 21.03
CA ALA A 155 -8.64 8.89 22.08
C ALA A 155 -9.75 7.89 21.70
N GLY A 156 -9.41 6.82 20.97
CA GLY A 156 -10.35 5.83 20.47
C GLY A 156 -11.09 6.23 19.18
N GLN A 157 -10.70 7.32 18.54
CA GLN A 157 -11.24 7.79 17.27
C GLN A 157 -10.26 7.55 16.13
N ASN A 158 -10.76 7.55 14.90
CA ASN A 158 -9.99 7.38 13.69
C ASN A 158 -9.62 8.71 13.05
N LEU A 159 -8.49 8.74 12.33
CA LEU A 159 -8.00 9.94 11.68
C LEU A 159 -8.68 10.13 10.32
N VAL A 160 -9.25 11.32 10.09
CA VAL A 160 -9.72 11.74 8.76
C VAL A 160 -8.81 12.84 8.24
N VAL A 161 -8.30 12.63 7.02
CA VAL A 161 -7.59 13.66 6.25
C VAL A 161 -8.42 13.99 5.03
N GLU A 162 -8.75 15.27 4.86
CA GLU A 162 -9.53 15.78 3.73
C GLU A 162 -8.65 16.64 2.83
N TYR A 163 -8.65 16.30 1.56
CA TYR A 163 -7.96 17.03 0.49
C TYR A 163 -9.00 17.74 -0.36
N ARG A 164 -8.84 19.04 -0.52
CA ARG A 164 -9.71 19.91 -1.32
C ARG A 164 -8.89 20.58 -2.42
N VAL A 165 -9.11 20.17 -3.65
CA VAL A 165 -8.46 20.77 -4.82
C VAL A 165 -9.44 21.75 -5.47
N PHE A 166 -9.14 23.03 -5.40
CA PHE A 166 -9.98 24.10 -5.97
C PHE A 166 -9.69 24.37 -7.43
N GLY A 167 -8.53 23.94 -7.91
CA GLY A 167 -8.10 24.09 -9.30
C GLY A 167 -6.68 23.61 -9.50
N THR A 168 -6.30 23.49 -10.77
CA THR A 168 -4.93 23.13 -11.18
C THR A 168 -4.46 24.03 -12.30
N SER A 169 -3.14 24.15 -12.49
CA SER A 169 -2.55 24.90 -13.60
C SER A 169 -2.93 24.35 -14.99
N GLY A 170 -3.44 23.12 -15.06
CA GLY A 170 -3.93 22.47 -16.29
C GLY A 170 -5.46 22.43 -16.42
N GLY A 171 -6.20 23.21 -15.64
CA GLY A 171 -7.66 23.20 -15.60
C GLY A 171 -8.22 22.23 -14.53
N GLY A 172 -9.55 22.11 -14.46
CA GLY A 172 -10.25 21.34 -13.42
C GLY A 172 -10.42 19.85 -13.72
N ALA A 173 -9.97 19.36 -14.87
CA ALA A 173 -10.08 17.95 -15.22
C ALA A 173 -9.06 17.08 -14.47
N ALA A 174 -9.41 15.81 -14.25
CA ALA A 174 -8.48 14.81 -13.74
C ALA A 174 -7.28 14.65 -14.69
N PHE A 175 -6.12 14.31 -14.11
CA PHE A 175 -4.90 14.10 -14.87
C PHE A 175 -4.15 12.85 -14.34
N ASN A 176 -3.21 12.33 -15.12
CA ASN A 176 -2.55 11.08 -14.79
C ASN A 176 -1.36 11.29 -13.86
N TYR A 177 -1.63 11.48 -12.57
CA TYR A 177 -0.60 11.57 -11.53
C TYR A 177 -0.89 10.50 -10.47
N ARG A 178 -0.33 9.31 -10.70
CA ARG A 178 -0.64 8.11 -9.93
C ARG A 178 0.23 8.00 -8.71
N LEU A 179 -0.39 7.72 -7.59
CA LEU A 179 0.26 7.46 -6.32
C LEU A 179 0.30 5.97 -6.06
N ASP A 180 1.27 5.53 -5.28
CA ASP A 180 1.36 4.17 -4.79
C ASP A 180 0.10 3.79 -4.01
N ARG A 181 -0.40 2.60 -4.24
CA ARG A 181 -1.69 2.14 -3.73
C ARG A 181 -1.54 0.89 -2.88
N ALA A 182 -2.08 0.95 -1.69
CA ALA A 182 -2.28 -0.21 -0.84
C ALA A 182 -3.65 -0.84 -1.11
N ASP A 183 -3.68 -2.15 -1.29
CA ASP A 183 -4.90 -2.94 -1.47
C ASP A 183 -5.13 -3.87 -0.30
N TYR A 184 -6.34 -3.87 0.27
CA TYR A 184 -6.68 -4.64 1.47
C TYR A 184 -7.31 -6.00 1.19
N TYR A 185 -7.79 -6.22 -0.03
CA TYR A 185 -8.49 -7.47 -0.38
C TYR A 185 -8.05 -8.01 -1.73
N SER A 186 -7.12 -7.35 -2.39
CA SER A 186 -6.65 -7.77 -3.70
C SER A 186 -5.39 -8.61 -3.58
N PRO A 187 -5.33 -9.73 -4.27
CA PRO A 187 -4.10 -10.51 -4.38
C PRO A 187 -3.00 -9.66 -4.99
N ARG A 188 -1.81 -9.78 -4.45
CA ARG A 188 -0.60 -9.18 -4.99
C ARG A 188 0.21 -10.24 -5.72
N THR A 189 0.77 -9.89 -6.87
CA THR A 189 1.82 -10.65 -7.52
C THR A 189 3.15 -10.00 -7.18
N TYR A 190 4.12 -10.76 -6.74
CA TYR A 190 5.43 -10.23 -6.36
C TYR A 190 6.56 -11.09 -6.92
N GLY A 191 7.76 -10.49 -6.99
CA GLY A 191 8.95 -11.12 -7.50
C GLY A 191 8.97 -11.25 -9.03
N PRO A 192 9.99 -11.92 -9.57
CA PRO A 192 10.09 -12.17 -10.99
C PRO A 192 8.98 -13.10 -11.46
N PRO A 193 8.65 -13.10 -12.76
CA PRO A 193 7.78 -14.12 -13.35
C PRO A 193 8.35 -15.52 -13.07
N GLY A 194 7.48 -16.52 -13.15
CA GLY A 194 7.89 -17.92 -13.12
C GLY A 194 8.88 -18.27 -14.23
N CYS A 195 9.51 -19.43 -14.14
CA CYS A 195 10.44 -19.85 -15.18
C CYS A 195 9.72 -20.54 -16.36
N PRO A 196 10.31 -20.49 -17.56
CA PRO A 196 9.75 -21.17 -18.75
C PRO A 196 9.64 -22.66 -18.54
N HIS A 197 8.53 -23.26 -19.01
CA HIS A 197 8.32 -24.71 -19.07
C HIS A 197 8.51 -25.25 -20.49
N SER A 198 8.55 -26.56 -20.64
CA SER A 198 8.82 -27.24 -21.93
C SER A 198 7.86 -26.90 -23.06
N SER A 199 6.62 -26.50 -22.74
CA SER A 199 5.62 -26.04 -23.71
C SER A 199 5.74 -24.55 -24.08
N SER A 200 6.89 -23.92 -23.82
CA SER A 200 7.23 -22.53 -24.21
C SER A 200 6.42 -21.43 -23.55
N GLY A 201 5.80 -21.71 -22.38
CA GLY A 201 5.07 -20.73 -21.59
C GLY A 201 5.73 -20.47 -20.22
N ILE A 202 5.13 -19.56 -19.47
CA ILE A 202 5.43 -19.31 -18.07
C ILE A 202 4.15 -19.54 -17.27
N ALA A 203 4.23 -20.36 -16.22
CA ALA A 203 3.08 -20.61 -15.36
C ALA A 203 2.73 -19.33 -14.58
N ASN A 204 1.48 -18.89 -14.69
CA ASN A 204 0.99 -17.69 -14.04
C ASN A 204 0.03 -18.04 -12.91
N LEU A 205 0.43 -17.73 -11.66
CA LEU A 205 -0.39 -17.90 -10.46
C LEU A 205 -1.24 -16.64 -10.23
N THR A 206 -2.53 -16.87 -10.03
CA THR A 206 -3.46 -15.86 -9.55
C THR A 206 -4.14 -16.34 -8.27
N LEU A 207 -4.27 -15.47 -7.28
CA LEU A 207 -4.93 -15.75 -6.02
C LEU A 207 -6.28 -15.05 -5.98
N GLY A 208 -7.28 -15.68 -5.38
CA GLY A 208 -8.56 -15.05 -5.08
C GLY A 208 -8.50 -14.25 -3.78
N ALA A 209 -9.22 -13.13 -3.72
CA ALA A 209 -9.44 -12.41 -2.46
C ALA A 209 -10.16 -13.32 -1.46
N THR A 210 -9.75 -13.27 -0.20
CA THR A 210 -10.31 -14.14 0.84
C THR A 210 -10.43 -13.45 2.19
N ARG A 211 -11.26 -14.01 3.08
CA ARG A 211 -11.44 -13.57 4.47
C ARG A 211 -11.91 -14.75 5.32
N PRO A 212 -11.91 -14.65 6.66
CA PRO A 212 -12.53 -15.65 7.52
C PRO A 212 -13.96 -15.97 7.07
N GLY A 213 -14.29 -17.26 7.05
CA GLY A 213 -15.58 -17.78 6.58
C GLY A 213 -15.71 -17.94 5.06
N LEU A 214 -14.73 -17.51 4.28
CA LEU A 214 -14.69 -17.71 2.82
C LEU A 214 -13.67 -18.77 2.41
N THR A 215 -13.68 -19.10 1.13
CA THR A 215 -12.73 -20.03 0.51
C THR A 215 -11.57 -19.26 -0.11
N PHE A 216 -10.35 -19.58 0.30
CA PHE A 216 -9.16 -19.20 -0.44
C PHE A 216 -9.12 -19.97 -1.76
N SER A 217 -8.72 -19.31 -2.82
CA SER A 217 -8.52 -19.94 -4.14
C SER A 217 -7.19 -19.50 -4.75
N ALA A 218 -6.53 -20.46 -5.39
CA ALA A 218 -5.32 -20.24 -6.17
C ALA A 218 -5.48 -20.92 -7.54
N ASN A 219 -5.25 -20.19 -8.60
CA ASN A 219 -5.41 -20.69 -9.96
C ASN A 219 -4.11 -20.51 -10.74
N ILE A 220 -3.73 -21.52 -11.47
CA ILE A 220 -2.67 -21.47 -12.48
C ILE A 220 -3.32 -21.43 -13.84
N ALA A 221 -2.88 -20.49 -14.64
CA ALA A 221 -3.06 -20.51 -16.09
C ALA A 221 -1.70 -20.76 -16.76
N THR A 222 -1.69 -21.33 -17.93
CA THR A 222 -0.46 -21.49 -18.72
C THR A 222 0.67 -22.27 -18.04
N GLY A 223 0.37 -23.24 -17.21
CA GLY A 223 1.37 -24.19 -16.68
C GLY A 223 1.73 -25.29 -17.71
N PRO A 224 2.70 -26.17 -17.40
CA PRO A 224 3.01 -27.32 -18.25
C PRO A 224 1.80 -28.25 -18.33
N SER A 225 1.55 -28.84 -19.52
CA SER A 225 0.38 -29.71 -19.80
C SER A 225 0.47 -31.02 -19.02
N ASN A 226 -0.64 -31.46 -18.44
CA ASN A 226 -0.79 -32.75 -17.73
C ASN A 226 0.33 -33.06 -16.74
N SER A 227 0.80 -32.04 -16.03
CA SER A 227 1.93 -32.12 -15.12
C SER A 227 1.47 -32.27 -13.66
N PRO A 228 2.10 -33.12 -12.87
CA PRO A 228 1.95 -33.07 -11.43
C PRO A 228 2.31 -31.67 -10.90
N ALA A 229 1.48 -31.14 -10.02
CA ALA A 229 1.60 -29.78 -9.51
C ALA A 229 1.46 -29.75 -7.98
N VAL A 230 2.16 -28.82 -7.37
CA VAL A 230 2.06 -28.54 -5.93
C VAL A 230 1.89 -27.03 -5.77
N LEU A 231 0.91 -26.62 -4.99
CA LEU A 231 0.85 -25.25 -4.48
C LEU A 231 1.60 -25.21 -3.14
N ALA A 232 2.70 -24.49 -3.11
CA ALA A 232 3.40 -24.15 -1.87
C ALA A 232 2.74 -22.94 -1.23
N ILE A 233 2.43 -23.01 0.07
CA ILE A 233 1.70 -21.96 0.80
C ILE A 233 2.47 -21.66 2.08
N VAL A 234 2.56 -20.38 2.41
CA VAL A 234 3.10 -19.88 3.67
C VAL A 234 2.04 -18.99 4.34
N LEU A 235 1.82 -19.18 5.62
CA LEU A 235 1.06 -18.24 6.45
C LEU A 235 2.04 -17.23 7.02
N GLY A 236 1.87 -15.98 6.65
CA GLY A 236 2.76 -14.89 6.97
C GLY A 236 3.28 -14.20 5.72
N GLU A 237 4.11 -13.17 5.90
CA GLU A 237 4.74 -12.48 4.79
C GLU A 237 5.68 -13.42 4.05
N SER A 238 5.62 -13.35 2.74
CA SER A 238 6.55 -14.06 1.88
C SER A 238 7.93 -13.41 1.94
N MET A 239 8.91 -14.15 1.45
CA MET A 239 10.27 -13.62 1.34
C MET A 239 10.31 -12.31 0.56
N THR A 240 10.95 -11.33 1.14
CA THR A 240 11.20 -10.01 0.52
C THR A 240 12.18 -10.08 -0.66
N ALA A 241 12.92 -11.19 -0.80
CA ALA A 241 13.85 -11.43 -1.90
C ALA A 241 13.69 -12.85 -2.44
N PRO A 242 13.54 -13.01 -3.76
CA PRO A 242 13.57 -14.31 -4.41
C PRO A 242 14.92 -15.00 -4.18
N TYR A 243 14.92 -16.33 -3.99
CA TYR A 243 16.12 -17.12 -3.85
C TYR A 243 16.29 -18.10 -5.02
N ALA A 244 17.53 -18.36 -5.39
CA ALA A 244 17.84 -19.25 -6.49
C ALA A 244 17.51 -20.70 -6.12
N LEU A 245 16.60 -21.34 -6.85
CA LEU A 245 16.27 -22.74 -6.67
C LEU A 245 17.39 -23.70 -7.10
N THR A 246 18.34 -23.22 -7.91
CA THR A 246 19.54 -23.99 -8.32
C THR A 246 20.37 -24.48 -7.13
N GLY A 247 20.32 -23.79 -6.00
CA GLY A 247 20.99 -24.20 -4.75
C GLY A 247 20.26 -25.33 -4.03
N VAL A 248 18.98 -25.56 -4.34
CA VAL A 248 18.12 -26.58 -3.71
C VAL A 248 17.93 -27.79 -4.62
N PHE A 249 17.73 -27.53 -5.91
CA PHE A 249 17.47 -28.54 -6.94
C PHE A 249 18.55 -28.44 -8.01
N GLY A 250 19.37 -29.47 -8.14
CA GLY A 250 20.42 -29.50 -9.18
C GLY A 250 19.86 -29.54 -10.59
N GLY A 251 20.46 -28.75 -11.49
CA GLY A 251 20.11 -28.72 -12.90
C GLY A 251 18.85 -27.92 -13.28
N ILE A 252 18.15 -27.32 -12.31
CA ILE A 252 17.01 -26.44 -12.59
C ILE A 252 17.47 -25.13 -13.31
N SER A 253 16.60 -24.56 -14.13
CA SER A 253 16.92 -23.29 -14.79
C SER A 253 17.26 -22.18 -13.79
N PRO A 254 18.31 -21.37 -14.00
CA PRO A 254 18.61 -20.21 -13.17
C PRO A 254 17.48 -19.16 -13.12
N ALA A 255 16.58 -19.18 -14.09
CA ALA A 255 15.39 -18.32 -14.08
C ALA A 255 14.33 -18.75 -13.06
N CYS A 256 14.43 -20.00 -12.54
CA CYS A 256 13.50 -20.52 -11.54
C CYS A 256 13.92 -20.02 -10.15
N THR A 257 13.11 -19.18 -9.55
CA THR A 257 13.34 -18.63 -8.22
C THR A 257 12.24 -19.02 -7.24
N GLY A 258 12.63 -19.37 -6.01
CA GLY A 258 11.68 -19.54 -4.91
C GLY A 258 11.26 -18.17 -4.38
N GLN A 259 9.96 -18.00 -4.16
CA GLN A 259 9.36 -16.73 -3.74
C GLN A 259 8.52 -16.89 -2.46
N VAL A 260 8.50 -18.07 -1.88
CA VAL A 260 7.88 -18.40 -0.60
C VAL A 260 8.91 -19.01 0.33
N ASP A 261 8.78 -18.76 1.64
CA ASP A 261 9.73 -19.27 2.62
C ASP A 261 9.73 -20.82 2.64
N PRO A 262 10.86 -21.47 2.32
CA PRO A 262 10.93 -22.92 2.26
C PRO A 262 10.86 -23.61 3.64
N LEU A 263 11.03 -22.87 4.72
CA LEU A 263 11.06 -23.42 6.09
C LEU A 263 9.67 -23.58 6.71
N HIS A 264 8.67 -22.87 6.18
CA HIS A 264 7.32 -22.81 6.74
C HIS A 264 6.23 -23.20 5.74
N LEU A 265 6.56 -24.10 4.81
CA LEU A 265 5.66 -24.50 3.74
C LEU A 265 4.56 -25.45 4.20
N ALA A 266 3.32 -25.11 3.90
CA ALA A 266 2.25 -26.07 3.67
C ALA A 266 2.13 -26.35 2.17
N THR A 267 1.73 -27.55 1.78
CA THR A 267 1.61 -27.91 0.38
C THR A 267 0.26 -28.53 0.08
N LEU A 268 -0.30 -28.14 -1.09
CA LEU A 268 -1.50 -28.76 -1.66
C LEU A 268 -1.13 -29.43 -2.99
N GLY A 269 -1.29 -30.75 -3.04
CA GLY A 269 -1.08 -31.51 -4.27
C GLY A 269 -2.16 -31.26 -5.32
N GLY A 270 -1.81 -31.46 -6.58
CA GLY A 270 -2.72 -31.35 -7.73
C GLY A 270 -2.04 -31.76 -9.04
N ALA A 271 -2.68 -31.43 -10.13
CA ALA A 271 -2.14 -31.60 -11.47
C ALA A 271 -2.70 -30.52 -12.40
N THR A 272 -1.95 -30.17 -13.43
CA THR A 272 -2.44 -29.32 -14.51
C THR A 272 -3.25 -30.14 -15.52
N THR A 273 -4.20 -29.50 -16.14
CA THR A 273 -4.95 -30.03 -17.27
C THR A 273 -4.08 -30.06 -18.54
N ALA A 274 -4.61 -30.61 -19.62
CA ALA A 274 -3.98 -30.55 -20.95
C ALA A 274 -3.75 -29.11 -21.45
N ALA A 275 -4.56 -28.14 -20.95
CA ALA A 275 -4.39 -26.71 -21.24
C ALA A 275 -3.40 -26.01 -20.25
N GLY A 276 -2.77 -26.75 -19.35
CA GLY A 276 -1.86 -26.19 -18.35
C GLY A 276 -2.53 -25.48 -17.18
N ALA A 277 -3.84 -25.64 -16.99
CA ALA A 277 -4.56 -25.03 -15.89
C ALA A 277 -4.59 -25.92 -14.65
N ALA A 278 -4.44 -25.33 -13.46
CA ALA A 278 -4.66 -26.01 -12.17
C ALA A 278 -5.37 -25.06 -11.20
N ALA A 279 -6.11 -25.63 -10.27
CA ALA A 279 -6.81 -24.86 -9.24
C ALA A 279 -6.72 -25.57 -7.88
N TRP A 280 -6.55 -24.78 -6.84
CA TRP A 280 -6.60 -25.22 -5.45
C TRP A 280 -7.52 -24.30 -4.65
N SER A 281 -8.16 -24.89 -3.67
CA SER A 281 -8.99 -24.13 -2.74
C SER A 281 -9.04 -24.80 -1.36
N PHE A 282 -9.19 -23.98 -0.32
CA PHE A 282 -9.49 -24.43 1.03
C PHE A 282 -10.32 -23.38 1.78
N ALA A 283 -11.17 -23.86 2.71
CA ALA A 283 -11.97 -22.96 3.52
C ALA A 283 -11.11 -22.32 4.61
N ILE A 284 -11.24 -20.99 4.77
CA ILE A 284 -10.70 -20.28 5.93
C ILE A 284 -11.76 -20.35 7.03
N PRO A 285 -11.42 -20.86 8.24
CA PRO A 285 -12.36 -20.92 9.33
C PRO A 285 -13.01 -19.55 9.60
N ASN A 286 -14.30 -19.53 9.92
CA ASN A 286 -14.99 -18.30 10.29
C ASN A 286 -14.66 -17.91 11.74
N ASN A 287 -13.39 -17.52 11.95
CA ASN A 287 -12.87 -17.11 13.24
C ASN A 287 -12.03 -15.84 13.02
N PRO A 288 -12.31 -14.74 13.75
CA PRO A 288 -11.56 -13.49 13.64
C PRO A 288 -10.05 -13.60 13.83
N VAL A 289 -9.56 -14.65 14.51
CA VAL A 289 -8.13 -14.90 14.66
C VAL A 289 -7.40 -15.09 13.31
N PHE A 290 -8.12 -15.48 12.26
CA PHE A 290 -7.58 -15.61 10.90
C PHE A 290 -7.71 -14.34 10.06
N SER A 291 -8.11 -13.23 10.67
CA SER A 291 -8.07 -11.92 10.03
C SER A 291 -6.64 -11.36 10.05
N ASP A 292 -6.31 -10.56 9.04
CA ASP A 292 -5.01 -9.89 8.91
C ASP A 292 -3.78 -10.81 8.73
N TYR A 293 -4.00 -12.06 8.32
CA TYR A 293 -2.90 -12.94 7.93
C TYR A 293 -2.63 -12.82 6.44
N THR A 294 -1.38 -12.65 6.08
CA THR A 294 -0.94 -12.82 4.70
C THR A 294 -0.84 -14.31 4.38
N ILE A 295 -1.47 -14.74 3.29
CA ILE A 295 -1.25 -16.04 2.69
C ILE A 295 -0.40 -15.82 1.45
N SER A 296 0.82 -16.37 1.45
CA SER A 296 1.71 -16.32 0.29
C SER A 296 1.76 -17.68 -0.36
N ALA A 297 1.79 -17.71 -1.68
CA ALA A 297 1.79 -18.97 -2.43
C ALA A 297 2.64 -18.89 -3.71
N GLN A 298 3.12 -20.07 -4.13
CA GLN A 298 3.81 -20.29 -5.39
C GLN A 298 3.49 -21.68 -5.93
N GLY A 299 3.24 -21.80 -7.23
CA GLY A 299 3.04 -23.10 -7.91
C GLY A 299 4.37 -23.73 -8.30
N LEU A 300 4.50 -25.04 -8.05
CA LEU A 300 5.63 -25.87 -8.47
C LEU A 300 5.09 -27.00 -9.36
N PHE A 301 5.78 -27.31 -10.44
CA PHE A 301 5.35 -28.31 -11.44
C PHE A 301 6.51 -29.24 -11.78
N LEU A 302 6.23 -30.55 -11.89
CA LEU A 302 7.16 -31.50 -12.44
C LEU A 302 7.05 -31.47 -13.97
N ASP A 303 8.05 -30.93 -14.65
CA ASP A 303 8.14 -30.88 -16.09
C ASP A 303 9.44 -31.58 -16.55
N PHE A 304 9.34 -32.87 -16.82
CA PHE A 304 10.50 -33.72 -17.13
C PHE A 304 11.27 -33.29 -18.39
N PHE A 305 10.70 -32.43 -19.20
CA PHE A 305 11.35 -31.88 -20.40
C PHE A 305 11.98 -30.50 -20.16
N ALA A 306 11.73 -29.88 -18.98
CA ALA A 306 12.39 -28.66 -18.59
C ALA A 306 13.75 -28.96 -17.93
N PRO A 307 14.70 -28.02 -17.93
CA PRO A 307 15.97 -28.17 -17.21
C PRO A 307 15.74 -28.48 -15.73
N GLY A 308 16.34 -29.59 -15.25
CA GLY A 308 16.18 -30.06 -13.89
C GLY A 308 14.82 -30.68 -13.53
N GLY A 309 13.91 -30.80 -14.50
CA GLY A 309 12.61 -31.48 -14.29
C GLY A 309 11.61 -30.72 -13.44
N LEU A 310 11.89 -29.47 -13.04
CA LEU A 310 11.04 -28.65 -12.19
C LEU A 310 10.90 -27.24 -12.75
N VAL A 311 9.68 -26.72 -12.74
CA VAL A 311 9.38 -25.32 -13.06
C VAL A 311 8.48 -24.70 -11.98
N VAL A 312 8.52 -23.37 -11.85
CA VAL A 312 7.74 -22.66 -10.85
C VAL A 312 6.98 -21.48 -11.49
N SER A 313 5.87 -21.10 -10.86
CA SER A 313 5.13 -19.88 -11.20
C SER A 313 5.77 -18.64 -10.58
N ASN A 314 5.20 -17.47 -10.90
CA ASN A 314 5.36 -16.28 -10.04
C ASN A 314 4.86 -16.57 -8.62
N GLY A 315 5.35 -15.81 -7.65
CA GLY A 315 4.77 -15.74 -6.31
C GLY A 315 3.55 -14.84 -6.27
N GLY A 316 2.67 -15.09 -5.32
CA GLY A 316 1.52 -14.25 -5.03
C GLY A 316 1.27 -14.19 -3.53
N ALA A 317 0.65 -13.10 -3.06
CA ALA A 317 0.19 -12.97 -1.69
C ALA A 317 -1.22 -12.37 -1.65
N VAL A 318 -1.98 -12.75 -0.65
CA VAL A 318 -3.29 -12.17 -0.33
C VAL A 318 -3.39 -11.98 1.17
N LEU A 319 -3.84 -10.81 1.60
CA LEU A 319 -4.18 -10.59 2.99
C LEU A 319 -5.56 -11.21 3.25
N THR A 320 -5.67 -12.08 4.26
CA THR A 320 -6.98 -12.59 4.69
C THR A 320 -7.74 -11.43 5.30
N GLY A 321 -8.76 -10.94 4.59
CA GLY A 321 -9.39 -9.68 4.89
C GLY A 321 -9.90 -9.59 6.31
N ALA A 322 -9.26 -8.72 7.03
CA ALA A 322 -9.84 -7.99 8.12
C ALA A 322 -10.86 -6.99 7.63
N LEU A 323 -11.45 -6.34 8.58
CA LEU A 323 -12.13 -5.07 8.37
C LEU A 323 -11.17 -4.12 7.63
N PRO A 324 -11.64 -3.34 6.64
CA PRO A 324 -10.78 -2.38 5.96
C PRO A 324 -10.14 -1.44 6.98
N ARG A 325 -8.84 -1.22 6.83
CA ARG A 325 -8.06 -0.29 7.67
C ARG A 325 -8.20 1.16 7.25
N THR A 326 -8.85 1.37 6.11
CA THR A 326 -9.09 2.70 5.54
C THR A 326 -10.38 2.74 4.76
N ALA A 327 -10.90 3.94 4.56
CA ALA A 327 -11.93 4.22 3.59
C ALA A 327 -11.68 5.56 2.93
N VAL A 328 -12.02 5.65 1.66
CA VAL A 328 -11.92 6.87 0.86
C VAL A 328 -13.30 7.26 0.38
N VAL A 329 -13.65 8.53 0.55
CA VAL A 329 -14.82 9.14 -0.10
C VAL A 329 -14.32 10.23 -1.03
N ALA A 330 -14.65 10.13 -2.30
CA ALA A 330 -14.15 11.04 -3.32
C ALA A 330 -15.27 11.55 -4.23
N ALA A 331 -15.21 12.82 -4.57
CA ALA A 331 -16.08 13.44 -5.54
C ALA A 331 -15.36 14.52 -6.37
N GLY A 332 -15.64 14.56 -7.66
CA GLY A 332 -15.28 15.68 -8.52
C GLY A 332 -16.22 16.87 -8.32
N GLY A 333 -15.75 18.06 -8.61
CA GLY A 333 -16.50 19.31 -8.49
C GLY A 333 -15.92 20.24 -7.42
N ALA A 334 -16.50 21.44 -7.31
CA ALA A 334 -16.01 22.47 -6.39
C ALA A 334 -16.11 22.01 -4.92
N PRO A 335 -15.01 21.99 -4.16
CA PRO A 335 -14.97 21.39 -2.82
C PRO A 335 -15.92 22.03 -1.80
N THR A 336 -16.32 23.29 -2.05
CA THR A 336 -17.24 24.04 -1.18
C THR A 336 -18.71 23.69 -1.39
N THR A 337 -19.06 23.10 -2.53
CA THR A 337 -20.47 22.78 -2.87
C THR A 337 -20.74 21.30 -2.92
N VAL A 338 -19.70 20.47 -3.09
CA VAL A 338 -19.84 19.01 -3.08
C VAL A 338 -20.00 18.51 -1.65
N THR A 339 -21.17 17.92 -1.36
CA THR A 339 -21.52 17.42 -0.02
C THR A 339 -21.41 15.90 0.10
N THR A 340 -21.46 15.18 -1.03
CA THR A 340 -21.42 13.71 -1.05
C THR A 340 -20.47 13.21 -2.12
N GLY A 341 -19.91 12.01 -1.93
CA GLY A 341 -19.00 11.34 -2.86
C GLY A 341 -19.26 9.84 -3.01
N SER A 342 -18.43 9.20 -3.80
CA SER A 342 -18.38 7.75 -3.90
C SER A 342 -17.41 7.18 -2.87
N LYS A 343 -17.80 6.12 -2.16
CA LYS A 343 -16.99 5.45 -1.14
C LYS A 343 -16.30 4.24 -1.72
N THR A 344 -15.04 4.04 -1.35
CA THR A 344 -14.32 2.77 -1.42
C THR A 344 -13.59 2.50 -0.12
N ASN A 345 -13.44 1.22 0.23
CA ASN A 345 -12.71 0.77 1.42
C ASN A 345 -11.79 -0.42 1.10
N ASN A 346 -11.54 -0.69 -0.16
CA ASN A 346 -10.70 -1.80 -0.61
C ASN A 346 -9.25 -1.39 -0.83
N TYR A 347 -8.97 -0.09 -0.90
CA TYR A 347 -7.63 0.44 -1.15
C TYR A 347 -7.51 1.90 -0.71
N CYS A 348 -6.27 2.35 -0.51
CA CYS A 348 -5.93 3.75 -0.28
C CYS A 348 -4.57 4.08 -0.92
N PRO A 349 -4.23 5.37 -1.09
CA PRO A 349 -2.85 5.76 -1.33
C PRO A 349 -1.97 5.38 -0.15
N VAL A 350 -0.75 4.92 -0.41
CA VAL A 350 0.27 4.78 0.64
C VAL A 350 0.62 6.18 1.13
N ALA A 351 0.42 6.42 2.41
CA ALA A 351 0.57 7.73 3.03
C ALA A 351 1.74 7.75 4.02
N PHE A 352 2.38 8.90 4.11
CA PHE A 352 3.46 9.19 5.04
C PHE A 352 3.04 10.30 6.01
N PHE A 353 3.31 10.11 7.27
CA PHE A 353 3.05 11.09 8.33
C PHE A 353 4.37 11.43 9.00
N THR A 354 4.95 12.60 8.70
CA THR A 354 6.11 13.10 9.45
C THR A 354 5.63 13.67 10.77
N HIS A 355 6.22 13.22 11.88
CA HIS A 355 5.80 13.62 13.22
C HIS A 355 6.99 13.83 14.18
N GLN A 356 6.77 14.57 15.25
CA GLN A 356 7.76 14.86 16.29
C GLN A 356 7.08 15.02 17.66
#